data_856ce32c363542f444de3d36311409da
#
_entry.id   856ce32c363542f444de3d36311409da
#
_cell.length_a   1.000
_cell.length_b   1.000
_cell.length_c   1.000
_cell.angle_alpha   90.00
_cell.angle_beta   90.00
_cell.angle_gamma   90.00
#
_symmetry.space_group_name_H-M   'P 1'
#
loop_
_entity.id
_entity.type
_entity.pdbx_description
1 polymer ?
#
loop_
_entity_poly.entity_id
_entity_poly.type
_entity_poly.pdbx_seq_one_letter_code
_entity_poly.pdbx_strand_id
1 'polypeptide(L)'
;TQLQKDIDALEKDIDTKTTQLSTLDQEINSLTTSIEAQTATVNETTKKKDDLTKQYDALTTQVNEAKTNLDTAKTKYDAAKKTLDDLNNNIDTPELANLKFELNHLQSEQTALQAQVDATTSQLKAAETELANAYTKYNNNVVNFYKEVYNNTGNLDAYYAYTELEKYNGQTVGSATIYDSKNYDKTMASLSDLKEALNYIKMCNQIRAYEGVAPLKVSYYLMSVSAIQNQYSSVTLGHSQIYRVAENLYWSSQDNNSKDFLDKNGNLDVDYLDRLGRDQNLDAFSIQRQNPFYGWWIKEKVKYEQTKDKNDAGHYFNIVNKNYTLTGFSHNNQKHDLNMYTWGQVFTEGLIANKLDGSGQV
;
A
#
# COMPACT_ATOMS: atom_id res chain seq x y z
N THR A 1 10.00 -8.31 -65.27
CA THR A 1 8.51 -8.15 -65.26
C THR A 1 8.12 -7.36 -64.04
N GLN A 2 6.94 -6.72 -64.06
CA GLN A 2 6.43 -5.98 -62.85
C GLN A 2 6.36 -6.92 -61.65
N LEU A 3 5.88 -8.14 -61.85
CA LEU A 3 5.81 -9.18 -60.83
C LEU A 3 7.17 -9.44 -60.10
N GLN A 4 8.30 -9.48 -60.87
CA GLN A 4 9.61 -9.65 -60.28
C GLN A 4 10.01 -8.48 -59.40
N LYS A 5 9.71 -7.24 -59.79
CA LYS A 5 9.97 -6.04 -58.96
C LYS A 5 9.14 -6.05 -57.67
N ASP A 6 7.91 -6.56 -57.78
CA ASP A 6 7.03 -6.66 -56.60
C ASP A 6 7.54 -7.76 -55.64
N ILE A 7 8.05 -8.87 -56.16
CA ILE A 7 8.71 -9.93 -55.36
C ILE A 7 9.98 -9.38 -54.69
N ASP A 8 10.87 -8.74 -55.42
CA ASP A 8 12.10 -8.17 -54.86
C ASP A 8 11.82 -7.12 -53.80
N ALA A 9 10.73 -6.32 -53.93
CA ALA A 9 10.29 -5.36 -52.95
C ALA A 9 9.76 -6.04 -51.67
N LEU A 10 8.97 -7.10 -51.82
CA LEU A 10 8.45 -7.90 -50.70
C LEU A 10 9.59 -8.64 -49.97
N GLU A 11 10.54 -9.20 -50.67
CA GLU A 11 11.72 -9.83 -50.03
C GLU A 11 12.51 -8.82 -49.21
N LYS A 12 12.74 -7.62 -49.74
CA LYS A 12 13.39 -6.53 -49.00
C LYS A 12 12.59 -6.07 -47.76
N ASP A 13 11.25 -6.04 -47.85
CA ASP A 13 10.38 -5.69 -46.72
C ASP A 13 10.45 -6.79 -45.66
N ILE A 14 10.44 -8.06 -46.05
CA ILE A 14 10.62 -9.21 -45.13
C ILE A 14 11.97 -9.14 -44.43
N ASP A 15 13.06 -8.86 -45.11
CA ASP A 15 14.38 -8.75 -44.50
C ASP A 15 14.45 -7.60 -43.52
N THR A 16 13.81 -6.46 -43.85
CA THR A 16 13.71 -5.29 -42.96
C THR A 16 12.94 -5.65 -41.71
N LYS A 17 11.79 -6.28 -41.83
CA LYS A 17 10.96 -6.70 -40.69
C LYS A 17 11.64 -7.78 -39.85
N THR A 18 12.37 -8.69 -40.49
CA THR A 18 13.16 -9.70 -39.77
C THR A 18 14.24 -9.06 -38.91
N THR A 19 14.92 -8.05 -39.46
CA THR A 19 15.91 -7.26 -38.70
C THR A 19 15.28 -6.49 -37.54
N GLN A 20 14.11 -5.88 -37.79
CA GLN A 20 13.35 -5.19 -36.74
C GLN A 20 12.91 -6.14 -35.62
N LEU A 21 12.43 -7.34 -35.98
CA LEU A 21 12.08 -8.39 -35.01
C LEU A 21 13.29 -8.80 -34.16
N SER A 22 14.42 -9.01 -34.76
CA SER A 22 15.67 -9.34 -34.03
C SER A 22 16.07 -8.23 -33.04
N THR A 23 15.91 -6.95 -33.44
CA THR A 23 16.20 -5.82 -32.57
C THR A 23 15.20 -5.77 -31.38
N LEU A 24 13.92 -5.96 -31.67
CA LEU A 24 12.89 -6.03 -30.61
C LEU A 24 13.16 -7.18 -29.63
N ASP A 25 13.57 -8.36 -30.11
CA ASP A 25 13.92 -9.48 -29.24
C ASP A 25 15.11 -9.15 -28.33
N GLN A 26 16.11 -8.44 -28.83
CA GLN A 26 17.21 -7.97 -28.00
C GLN A 26 16.77 -6.96 -26.96
N GLU A 27 15.90 -6.02 -27.33
CA GLU A 27 15.32 -5.05 -26.38
C GLU A 27 14.48 -5.74 -25.31
N ILE A 28 13.64 -6.71 -25.69
CA ILE A 28 12.85 -7.53 -24.75
C ILE A 28 13.75 -8.24 -23.75
N ASN A 29 14.84 -8.87 -24.22
CA ASN A 29 15.77 -9.58 -23.35
C ASN A 29 16.51 -8.63 -22.40
N SER A 30 16.90 -7.45 -22.88
CA SER A 30 17.51 -6.40 -22.05
C SER A 30 16.55 -5.87 -20.98
N LEU A 31 15.31 -5.63 -21.37
CA LEU A 31 14.24 -5.20 -20.44
C LEU A 31 13.92 -6.28 -19.39
N THR A 32 13.86 -7.54 -19.80
CA THR A 32 13.64 -8.67 -18.89
C THR A 32 14.73 -8.74 -17.83
N THR A 33 16.00 -8.65 -18.23
CA THR A 33 17.14 -8.63 -17.30
C THR A 33 17.07 -7.43 -16.34
N SER A 34 16.68 -6.27 -16.83
CA SER A 34 16.52 -5.07 -16.02
C SER A 34 15.40 -5.22 -14.98
N ILE A 35 14.27 -5.81 -15.37
CA ILE A 35 13.15 -6.11 -14.48
C ILE A 35 13.56 -7.08 -13.37
N GLU A 36 14.33 -8.13 -13.71
CA GLU A 36 14.83 -9.09 -12.73
C GLU A 36 15.74 -8.42 -11.69
N ALA A 37 16.68 -7.59 -12.14
CA ALA A 37 17.58 -6.85 -11.26
C ALA A 37 16.84 -5.88 -10.34
N GLN A 38 15.82 -5.20 -10.84
CA GLN A 38 15.00 -4.29 -10.05
C GLN A 38 14.10 -5.01 -9.06
N THR A 39 13.53 -6.13 -9.47
CA THR A 39 12.75 -6.98 -8.57
C THR A 39 13.60 -7.44 -7.38
N ALA A 40 14.86 -7.81 -7.62
CA ALA A 40 15.79 -8.14 -6.55
C ALA A 40 16.05 -6.94 -5.61
N THR A 41 16.24 -5.74 -6.16
CA THR A 41 16.46 -4.52 -5.38
C THR A 41 15.21 -4.14 -4.55
N VAL A 42 14.02 -4.26 -5.11
CA VAL A 42 12.76 -4.02 -4.39
C VAL A 42 12.60 -5.03 -3.24
N ASN A 43 12.90 -6.29 -3.48
CA ASN A 43 12.83 -7.32 -2.45
C ASN A 43 13.83 -7.06 -1.31
N GLU A 44 15.06 -6.64 -1.63
CA GLU A 44 16.06 -6.27 -0.63
C GLU A 44 15.62 -5.05 0.19
N THR A 45 15.09 -4.02 -0.47
CA THR A 45 14.60 -2.80 0.19
C THR A 45 13.39 -3.10 1.08
N THR A 46 12.49 -3.95 0.63
CA THR A 46 11.35 -4.41 1.43
C THR A 46 11.82 -5.15 2.68
N LYS A 47 12.80 -6.05 2.53
CA LYS A 47 13.39 -6.76 3.67
C LYS A 47 14.06 -5.80 4.67
N LYS A 48 14.84 -4.84 4.18
CA LYS A 48 15.45 -3.81 5.04
C LYS A 48 14.40 -3.01 5.81
N LYS A 49 13.32 -2.62 5.14
CA LYS A 49 12.20 -1.92 5.80
C LYS A 49 11.56 -2.77 6.90
N ASP A 50 11.31 -4.06 6.62
CA ASP A 50 10.70 -4.96 7.59
C ASP A 50 11.62 -5.19 8.80
N ASP A 51 12.93 -5.29 8.55
CA ASP A 51 13.94 -5.41 9.61
C ASP A 51 14.03 -4.13 10.45
N LEU A 52 13.99 -2.94 9.83
CA LEU A 52 13.95 -1.65 10.54
C LEU A 52 12.67 -1.49 11.37
N THR A 53 11.52 -1.90 10.84
CA THR A 53 10.24 -1.89 11.58
C THR A 53 10.32 -2.77 12.83
N LYS A 54 10.88 -3.99 12.72
CA LYS A 54 11.08 -4.88 13.87
C LYS A 54 12.04 -4.28 14.91
N GLN A 55 13.11 -3.64 14.44
CA GLN A 55 14.06 -2.97 15.33
C GLN A 55 13.41 -1.80 16.07
N TYR A 56 12.60 -0.98 15.38
CA TYR A 56 11.84 0.11 15.97
C TYR A 56 10.88 -0.38 17.06
N ASP A 57 10.12 -1.43 16.80
CA ASP A 57 9.18 -2.01 17.76
C ASP A 57 9.92 -2.58 18.98
N ALA A 58 11.04 -3.26 18.75
CA ALA A 58 11.88 -3.79 19.83
C ALA A 58 12.48 -2.67 20.70
N LEU A 59 13.00 -1.61 20.08
CA LEU A 59 13.54 -0.45 20.79
C LEU A 59 12.44 0.29 21.59
N THR A 60 11.26 0.44 21.01
CA THR A 60 10.11 1.05 21.71
C THR A 60 9.73 0.24 22.96
N THR A 61 9.73 -1.07 22.85
CA THR A 61 9.49 -1.97 24.00
C THR A 61 10.57 -1.79 25.08
N GLN A 62 11.86 -1.78 24.68
CA GLN A 62 12.97 -1.57 25.61
C GLN A 62 12.92 -0.20 26.31
N VAL A 63 12.55 0.86 25.60
CA VAL A 63 12.35 2.20 26.21
C VAL A 63 11.26 2.17 27.27
N ASN A 64 10.14 1.53 26.98
CA ASN A 64 9.02 1.44 27.91
C ASN A 64 9.38 0.60 29.15
N GLU A 65 10.09 -0.51 28.96
CA GLU A 65 10.60 -1.33 30.06
C GLU A 65 11.64 -0.55 30.91
N ALA A 66 12.58 0.15 30.29
CA ALA A 66 13.57 0.96 30.97
C ALA A 66 12.91 2.10 31.78
N LYS A 67 11.89 2.78 31.23
CA LYS A 67 11.09 3.79 31.95
C LYS A 67 10.41 3.19 33.19
N THR A 68 9.75 2.05 33.03
CA THR A 68 9.08 1.35 34.15
C THR A 68 10.08 0.95 35.24
N ASN A 69 11.25 0.47 34.85
CA ASN A 69 12.31 0.12 35.77
C ASN A 69 12.86 1.36 36.50
N LEU A 70 13.03 2.46 35.78
CA LEU A 70 13.48 3.74 36.35
C LEU A 70 12.48 4.28 37.40
N ASP A 71 11.17 4.24 37.08
CA ASP A 71 10.11 4.68 38.02
C ASP A 71 10.06 3.79 39.25
N THR A 72 10.26 2.48 39.08
CA THR A 72 10.36 1.52 40.19
C THR A 72 11.59 1.79 41.06
N ALA A 73 12.77 2.03 40.46
CA ALA A 73 13.99 2.35 41.16
C ALA A 73 13.85 3.69 41.90
N LYS A 74 13.23 4.71 41.27
CA LYS A 74 12.98 5.99 41.91
C LYS A 74 12.05 5.86 43.12
N THR A 75 10.97 5.09 43.02
CA THR A 75 10.08 4.82 44.14
C THR A 75 10.82 4.17 45.34
N LYS A 76 11.67 3.18 45.05
CA LYS A 76 12.52 2.54 46.09
C LYS A 76 13.51 3.51 46.70
N TYR A 77 14.16 4.35 45.88
CA TYR A 77 15.09 5.39 46.34
C TYR A 77 14.37 6.39 47.25
N ASP A 78 13.23 6.90 46.89
CA ASP A 78 12.47 7.90 47.67
C ASP A 78 12.01 7.30 49.02
N ALA A 79 11.62 6.01 49.04
CA ALA A 79 11.27 5.29 50.27
C ALA A 79 12.49 5.08 51.17
N ALA A 80 13.63 4.66 50.60
CA ALA A 80 14.89 4.48 51.36
C ALA A 80 15.41 5.82 51.89
N LYS A 81 15.32 6.88 51.09
CA LYS A 81 15.71 8.25 51.54
C LYS A 81 14.83 8.73 52.68
N LYS A 82 13.52 8.54 52.60
CA LYS A 82 12.61 8.89 53.70
C LYS A 82 12.98 8.13 54.97
N THR A 83 13.23 6.83 54.89
CA THR A 83 13.61 6.01 56.02
C THR A 83 14.97 6.49 56.61
N LEU A 84 15.94 6.89 55.77
CA LEU A 84 17.20 7.44 56.19
C LEU A 84 17.03 8.80 56.91
N ASP A 85 16.18 9.68 56.40
CA ASP A 85 15.89 10.98 56.99
C ASP A 85 15.19 10.84 58.37
N ASP A 86 14.27 9.86 58.46
CA ASP A 86 13.59 9.52 59.73
C ASP A 86 14.54 8.94 60.78
N LEU A 87 15.57 8.14 60.35
CA LEU A 87 16.60 7.58 61.23
C LEU A 87 17.70 8.59 61.63
N ASN A 88 18.08 9.50 60.74
CA ASN A 88 19.06 10.57 61.03
C ASN A 88 18.59 11.50 62.15
N ASN A 89 17.29 11.56 62.37
CA ASN A 89 16.73 12.35 63.45
C ASN A 89 16.75 11.63 64.84
N ASN A 90 17.14 10.34 64.88
CA ASN A 90 16.97 9.56 66.10
C ASN A 90 18.02 8.51 66.49
N ILE A 91 19.10 8.14 65.76
CA ILE A 91 20.08 7.16 66.33
C ILE A 91 21.26 6.83 65.35
N ASP A 92 22.46 6.67 65.94
CA ASP A 92 23.68 6.17 65.34
C ASP A 92 23.73 4.63 65.48
N THR A 93 23.18 3.87 64.56
CA THR A 93 23.11 2.41 64.61
C THR A 93 23.65 1.73 63.33
N PRO A 94 24.01 0.41 63.39
CA PRO A 94 24.43 -0.40 62.24
C PRO A 94 23.39 -0.43 61.11
N GLU A 95 22.10 -0.27 61.42
CA GLU A 95 21.00 -0.17 60.45
C GLU A 95 21.14 1.08 59.58
N LEU A 96 21.59 2.22 60.14
CA LEU A 96 21.85 3.43 59.38
C LEU A 96 22.96 3.24 58.33
N ALA A 97 24.01 2.48 58.67
CA ALA A 97 25.11 2.16 57.75
C ALA A 97 24.61 1.29 56.59
N ASN A 98 23.75 0.29 56.84
CA ASN A 98 23.15 -0.55 55.83
C ASN A 98 22.20 0.23 54.89
N LEU A 99 21.37 1.11 55.46
CA LEU A 99 20.47 1.97 54.67
C LEU A 99 21.25 2.97 53.80
N LYS A 100 22.35 3.51 54.27
CA LYS A 100 23.24 4.34 53.45
C LYS A 100 23.87 3.56 52.30
N PHE A 101 24.26 2.30 52.54
CA PHE A 101 24.79 1.42 51.50
C PHE A 101 23.72 1.12 50.45
N GLU A 102 22.48 0.73 50.84
CA GLU A 102 21.37 0.49 49.92
C GLU A 102 21.00 1.74 49.12
N LEU A 103 20.95 2.91 49.77
CA LEU A 103 20.71 4.18 49.12
C LEU A 103 21.72 4.47 48.00
N ASN A 104 23.02 4.29 48.30
CA ASN A 104 24.09 4.48 47.30
C ASN A 104 24.00 3.48 46.16
N HIS A 105 23.62 2.23 46.44
CA HIS A 105 23.41 1.22 45.43
C HIS A 105 22.23 1.60 44.49
N LEU A 106 21.07 1.96 45.07
CA LEU A 106 19.90 2.39 44.32
C LEU A 106 20.15 3.65 43.46
N GLN A 107 20.98 4.57 43.99
CA GLN A 107 21.41 5.77 43.27
C GLN A 107 22.32 5.44 42.08
N SER A 108 23.16 4.41 42.19
CA SER A 108 23.97 3.90 41.10
C SER A 108 23.12 3.21 40.05
N GLU A 109 22.16 2.37 40.46
CA GLU A 109 21.19 1.73 39.55
C GLU A 109 20.34 2.77 38.79
N GLN A 110 19.83 3.78 39.50
CA GLN A 110 19.08 4.88 38.86
C GLN A 110 19.91 5.59 37.79
N THR A 111 21.20 5.89 38.09
CA THR A 111 22.08 6.53 37.11
C THR A 111 22.31 5.64 35.88
N ALA A 112 22.53 4.34 36.09
CA ALA A 112 22.72 3.38 35.00
C ALA A 112 21.46 3.24 34.15
N LEU A 113 20.27 3.15 34.77
CA LEU A 113 18.99 3.08 34.05
C LEU A 113 18.70 4.36 33.28
N GLN A 114 19.01 5.54 33.85
CA GLN A 114 18.87 6.81 33.16
C GLN A 114 19.75 6.86 31.90
N ALA A 115 20.99 6.40 31.99
CA ALA A 115 21.90 6.33 30.85
C ALA A 115 21.38 5.38 29.75
N GLN A 116 20.73 4.26 30.11
CA GLN A 116 20.08 3.35 29.16
C GLN A 116 18.87 4.01 28.48
N VAL A 117 18.03 4.71 29.23
CA VAL A 117 16.90 5.47 28.69
C VAL A 117 17.38 6.52 27.68
N ASP A 118 18.43 7.26 28.01
CA ASP A 118 18.98 8.31 27.15
C ASP A 118 19.57 7.71 25.86
N ALA A 119 20.32 6.60 25.97
CA ALA A 119 20.89 5.90 24.83
C ALA A 119 19.78 5.34 23.90
N THR A 120 18.78 4.69 24.47
CA THR A 120 17.67 4.10 23.68
C THR A 120 16.80 5.18 23.04
N THR A 121 16.60 6.31 23.76
CA THR A 121 15.89 7.48 23.21
C THR A 121 16.63 8.08 22.02
N SER A 122 17.95 8.13 22.09
CA SER A 122 18.81 8.61 21.00
C SER A 122 18.74 7.68 19.77
N GLN A 123 18.73 6.36 19.99
CA GLN A 123 18.57 5.37 18.93
C GLN A 123 17.18 5.45 18.28
N LEU A 124 16.13 5.63 19.07
CA LEU A 124 14.77 5.83 18.57
C LEU A 124 14.68 7.07 17.67
N LYS A 125 15.24 8.19 18.13
CA LYS A 125 15.27 9.43 17.34
C LYS A 125 16.06 9.30 16.04
N ALA A 126 17.15 8.52 16.04
CA ALA A 126 17.91 8.23 14.84
C ALA A 126 17.08 7.40 13.85
N ALA A 127 16.39 6.35 14.32
CA ALA A 127 15.50 5.53 13.50
C ALA A 127 14.30 6.31 12.93
N GLU A 128 13.71 7.21 13.73
CA GLU A 128 12.66 8.14 13.26
C GLU A 128 13.18 9.07 12.16
N THR A 129 14.40 9.55 12.29
CA THR A 129 15.05 10.41 11.29
C THR A 129 15.31 9.64 9.99
N GLU A 130 15.80 8.40 10.06
CA GLU A 130 15.99 7.54 8.89
C GLU A 130 14.67 7.23 8.18
N LEU A 131 13.62 6.96 8.95
CA LEU A 131 12.29 6.75 8.41
C LEU A 131 11.76 8.01 7.72
N ALA A 132 11.91 9.18 8.34
CA ALA A 132 11.53 10.47 7.77
C ALA A 132 12.32 10.78 6.48
N ASN A 133 13.62 10.47 6.45
CA ASN A 133 14.45 10.62 5.26
C ASN A 133 14.00 9.70 4.12
N ALA A 134 13.61 8.46 4.43
CA ALA A 134 13.07 7.53 3.44
C ALA A 134 11.75 8.04 2.84
N TYR A 135 10.86 8.60 3.65
CA TYR A 135 9.65 9.28 3.15
C TYR A 135 9.98 10.55 2.35
N THR A 136 10.99 11.31 2.76
CA THR A 136 11.40 12.55 2.11
C THR A 136 12.02 12.29 0.74
N LYS A 137 12.72 11.16 0.53
CA LYS A 137 13.35 10.79 -0.75
C LYS A 137 12.36 10.90 -1.92
N TYR A 138 11.12 10.50 -1.70
CA TYR A 138 10.05 10.58 -2.70
C TYR A 138 9.05 11.68 -2.39
N ASN A 139 9.27 12.47 -1.35
CA ASN A 139 8.27 13.40 -0.79
C ASN A 139 6.91 12.71 -0.56
N ASN A 140 6.90 11.42 -0.21
CA ASN A 140 5.68 10.60 -0.12
C ASN A 140 4.76 10.70 -1.36
N ASN A 141 5.28 11.12 -2.51
CA ASN A 141 4.51 11.39 -3.73
C ASN A 141 4.75 10.30 -4.77
N VAL A 142 3.69 9.66 -5.20
CA VAL A 142 3.72 8.58 -6.19
C VAL A 142 4.24 9.05 -7.56
N VAL A 143 4.02 10.31 -7.92
CA VAL A 143 4.55 10.89 -9.17
C VAL A 143 6.07 10.91 -9.17
N ASN A 144 6.70 11.28 -8.03
CA ASN A 144 8.16 11.25 -7.91
C ASN A 144 8.70 9.81 -8.01
N PHE A 145 7.99 8.86 -7.41
CA PHE A 145 8.33 7.44 -7.54
C PHE A 145 8.23 6.97 -9.00
N TYR A 146 7.14 7.25 -9.72
CA TYR A 146 6.98 6.86 -11.12
C TYR A 146 8.01 7.53 -12.04
N LYS A 147 8.37 8.79 -11.78
CA LYS A 147 9.45 9.49 -12.50
C LYS A 147 10.80 8.79 -12.30
N GLU A 148 11.12 8.39 -11.07
CA GLU A 148 12.36 7.67 -10.78
C GLU A 148 12.37 6.30 -11.46
N VAL A 149 11.27 5.56 -11.44
CA VAL A 149 11.14 4.29 -12.18
C VAL A 149 11.40 4.51 -13.66
N TYR A 150 10.75 5.49 -14.28
CA TYR A 150 10.97 5.79 -15.69
C TYR A 150 12.42 6.20 -15.99
N ASN A 151 13.00 7.11 -15.20
CA ASN A 151 14.35 7.62 -15.41
C ASN A 151 15.42 6.51 -15.29
N ASN A 152 15.20 5.55 -14.39
CA ASN A 152 16.15 4.46 -14.16
C ASN A 152 15.99 3.29 -15.12
N THR A 153 14.81 3.11 -15.73
CA THR A 153 14.46 1.87 -16.45
C THR A 153 13.94 2.09 -17.86
N GLY A 154 13.55 3.32 -18.20
CA GLY A 154 12.80 3.60 -19.42
C GLY A 154 11.38 3.04 -19.44
N ASN A 155 10.84 2.62 -18.28
CA ASN A 155 9.51 2.01 -18.19
C ASN A 155 8.40 2.98 -18.63
N LEU A 156 7.80 2.72 -19.79
CA LEU A 156 6.76 3.58 -20.38
C LEU A 156 5.46 3.57 -19.56
N ASP A 157 5.13 2.48 -18.88
CA ASP A 157 3.96 2.42 -17.99
C ASP A 157 4.09 3.44 -16.84
N ALA A 158 5.29 3.56 -16.26
CA ALA A 158 5.59 4.58 -15.26
C ALA A 158 5.60 6.01 -15.85
N TYR A 159 6.09 6.16 -17.09
CA TYR A 159 6.02 7.45 -17.81
C TYR A 159 4.58 7.92 -17.98
N TYR A 160 3.71 7.07 -18.49
CA TYR A 160 2.31 7.42 -18.67
C TYR A 160 1.60 7.63 -17.32
N ALA A 161 1.96 6.89 -16.28
CA ALA A 161 1.37 7.04 -14.96
C ALA A 161 1.58 8.44 -14.39
N TYR A 162 2.83 8.94 -14.34
CA TYR A 162 3.08 10.25 -13.77
C TYR A 162 2.61 11.38 -14.67
N THR A 163 2.74 11.24 -16.00
CA THR A 163 2.27 12.26 -16.94
C THR A 163 0.76 12.41 -16.89
N GLU A 164 0.04 11.32 -16.65
CA GLU A 164 -1.41 11.35 -16.51
C GLU A 164 -1.83 12.08 -15.24
N LEU A 165 -1.22 11.78 -14.08
CA LEU A 165 -1.51 12.51 -12.84
C LEU A 165 -1.16 14.00 -12.96
N GLU A 166 -0.03 14.34 -13.59
CA GLU A 166 0.38 15.73 -13.76
C GLU A 166 -0.59 16.57 -14.61
N LYS A 167 -1.34 15.97 -15.53
CA LYS A 167 -2.41 16.67 -16.26
C LYS A 167 -3.50 17.22 -15.34
N TYR A 168 -3.70 16.57 -14.19
CA TYR A 168 -4.72 16.95 -13.22
C TYR A 168 -4.18 17.74 -12.02
N ASN A 169 -2.92 18.20 -12.08
CA ASN A 169 -2.31 18.93 -10.97
C ASN A 169 -3.06 20.24 -10.69
N GLY A 170 -3.57 20.37 -9.48
CA GLY A 170 -4.38 21.51 -9.03
C GLY A 170 -5.82 21.50 -9.54
N GLN A 171 -6.26 20.47 -10.27
CA GLN A 171 -7.64 20.35 -10.71
C GLN A 171 -8.51 19.74 -9.60
N THR A 172 -9.74 20.22 -9.50
CA THR A 172 -10.73 19.76 -8.54
C THR A 172 -12.00 19.25 -9.23
N VAL A 173 -12.69 18.34 -8.56
CA VAL A 173 -14.06 17.92 -8.90
C VAL A 173 -14.86 17.97 -7.60
N GLY A 174 -15.94 18.80 -7.55
CA GLY A 174 -16.60 19.11 -6.28
C GLY A 174 -15.59 19.56 -5.23
N SER A 175 -15.63 18.97 -4.03
CA SER A 175 -14.67 19.25 -2.96
C SER A 175 -13.37 18.44 -3.06
N ALA A 176 -13.28 17.48 -3.99
CA ALA A 176 -12.10 16.62 -4.14
C ALA A 176 -11.06 17.27 -5.05
N THR A 177 -9.79 17.22 -4.64
CA THR A 177 -8.64 17.55 -5.50
C THR A 177 -8.15 16.26 -6.17
N ILE A 178 -8.07 16.23 -7.50
CA ILE A 178 -7.70 15.03 -8.24
C ILE A 178 -6.23 14.68 -8.00
N TYR A 179 -5.35 15.65 -8.16
CA TYR A 179 -3.94 15.57 -7.82
C TYR A 179 -3.43 16.95 -7.41
N ASP A 180 -2.60 17.00 -6.37
CA ASP A 180 -1.89 18.20 -5.94
C ASP A 180 -0.44 17.84 -5.61
N SER A 181 0.48 18.34 -6.40
CA SER A 181 1.92 18.09 -6.22
C SER A 181 2.51 18.65 -4.93
N LYS A 182 1.80 19.57 -4.24
CA LYS A 182 2.21 20.16 -2.97
C LYS A 182 1.52 19.54 -1.74
N ASN A 183 0.31 18.99 -1.94
CA ASN A 183 -0.50 18.39 -0.88
C ASN A 183 -1.02 17.01 -1.34
N TYR A 184 -0.12 16.18 -1.85
CA TYR A 184 -0.42 14.85 -2.38
C TYR A 184 -1.04 13.90 -1.34
N ASP A 185 -0.81 14.15 -0.05
CA ASP A 185 -1.44 13.44 1.08
C ASP A 185 -2.94 13.67 1.21
N LYS A 186 -3.47 14.71 0.54
CA LYS A 186 -4.90 14.98 0.39
C LYS A 186 -5.49 14.43 -0.90
N THR A 187 -4.74 13.66 -1.63
CA THR A 187 -5.14 13.01 -2.88
C THR A 187 -4.77 11.53 -2.80
N MET A 188 -5.25 10.71 -3.73
CA MET A 188 -4.86 9.29 -3.79
C MET A 188 -3.48 9.07 -4.45
N ALA A 189 -2.58 10.04 -4.35
CA ALA A 189 -1.27 10.02 -4.99
C ALA A 189 -0.11 9.96 -3.97
N SER A 190 -0.37 9.53 -2.73
CA SER A 190 0.69 9.25 -1.76
C SER A 190 1.24 7.84 -1.91
N LEU A 191 2.47 7.62 -1.46
CA LEU A 191 3.05 6.27 -1.42
C LEU A 191 2.35 5.36 -0.41
N SER A 192 1.72 5.94 0.62
CA SER A 192 0.88 5.19 1.57
C SER A 192 -0.38 4.66 0.90
N ASP A 193 -1.05 5.47 0.08
CA ASP A 193 -2.23 5.05 -0.69
C ASP A 193 -1.85 4.00 -1.73
N LEU A 194 -0.71 4.17 -2.41
CA LEU A 194 -0.18 3.17 -3.34
C LEU A 194 0.05 1.82 -2.63
N LYS A 195 0.67 1.86 -1.45
CA LYS A 195 0.91 0.64 -0.65
C LYS A 195 -0.40 -0.04 -0.24
N GLU A 196 -1.38 0.74 0.21
CA GLU A 196 -2.69 0.21 0.58
C GLU A 196 -3.40 -0.39 -0.65
N ALA A 197 -3.37 0.29 -1.78
CA ALA A 197 -3.90 -0.20 -3.04
C ALA A 197 -3.28 -1.53 -3.48
N LEU A 198 -1.97 -1.71 -3.30
CA LEU A 198 -1.27 -2.97 -3.58
C LEU A 198 -1.75 -4.12 -2.68
N ASN A 199 -2.11 -3.84 -1.42
CA ASN A 199 -2.72 -4.86 -0.55
C ASN A 199 -4.07 -5.32 -1.09
N TYR A 200 -4.92 -4.41 -1.56
CA TYR A 200 -6.19 -4.78 -2.20
C TYR A 200 -5.99 -5.56 -3.50
N ILE A 201 -4.98 -5.23 -4.32
CA ILE A 201 -4.66 -6.03 -5.52
C ILE A 201 -4.19 -7.43 -5.12
N LYS A 202 -3.40 -7.56 -4.05
CA LYS A 202 -3.04 -8.87 -3.49
C LYS A 202 -4.28 -9.67 -3.12
N MET A 203 -5.25 -9.06 -2.44
CA MET A 203 -6.53 -9.70 -2.10
C MET A 203 -7.30 -10.13 -3.36
N CYS A 204 -7.40 -9.25 -4.36
CA CYS A 204 -8.03 -9.59 -5.64
C CYS A 204 -7.37 -10.80 -6.28
N ASN A 205 -6.05 -10.88 -6.28
CA ASN A 205 -5.32 -12.02 -6.84
C ASN A 205 -5.51 -13.31 -6.03
N GLN A 206 -5.71 -13.23 -4.73
CA GLN A 206 -6.08 -14.37 -3.90
C GLN A 206 -7.48 -14.89 -4.24
N ILE A 207 -8.43 -13.98 -4.45
CA ILE A 207 -9.78 -14.32 -4.95
C ILE A 207 -9.69 -14.96 -6.34
N ARG A 208 -8.93 -14.39 -7.25
CA ARG A 208 -8.75 -14.95 -8.60
C ARG A 208 -8.13 -16.36 -8.54
N ALA A 209 -7.16 -16.59 -7.69
CA ALA A 209 -6.58 -17.93 -7.47
C ALA A 209 -7.64 -18.91 -6.95
N TYR A 210 -8.47 -18.49 -6.00
CA TYR A 210 -9.59 -19.30 -5.49
C TYR A 210 -10.62 -19.63 -6.58
N GLU A 211 -10.89 -18.69 -7.49
CA GLU A 211 -11.80 -18.88 -8.62
C GLU A 211 -11.12 -19.57 -9.84
N GLY A 212 -9.87 -20.02 -9.71
CA GLY A 212 -9.15 -20.71 -10.77
C GLY A 212 -8.76 -19.80 -11.96
N VAL A 213 -8.53 -18.51 -11.70
CA VAL A 213 -8.16 -17.50 -12.70
C VAL A 213 -6.75 -16.99 -12.45
N ALA A 214 -5.99 -16.74 -13.51
CA ALA A 214 -4.62 -16.23 -13.41
C ALA A 214 -4.56 -14.86 -12.71
N PRO A 215 -3.48 -14.56 -11.94
CA PRO A 215 -3.35 -13.29 -11.26
C PRO A 215 -3.20 -12.13 -12.23
N LEU A 216 -3.67 -10.96 -11.81
CA LEU A 216 -3.47 -9.68 -12.50
C LEU A 216 -2.09 -9.11 -12.16
N LYS A 217 -1.44 -8.50 -13.14
CA LYS A 217 -0.24 -7.69 -12.94
C LYS A 217 -0.65 -6.25 -12.64
N VAL A 218 0.15 -5.58 -11.83
CA VAL A 218 -0.01 -4.16 -11.55
C VAL A 218 0.51 -3.35 -12.72
N SER A 219 -0.26 -2.36 -13.18
CA SER A 219 0.18 -1.33 -14.10
C SER A 219 0.23 0.01 -13.38
N TYR A 220 1.37 0.71 -13.43
CA TYR A 220 1.50 2.05 -12.87
C TYR A 220 0.50 3.02 -13.48
N TYR A 221 0.30 2.94 -14.79
CA TYR A 221 -0.70 3.75 -15.48
C TYR A 221 -2.11 3.48 -14.97
N LEU A 222 -2.49 2.22 -14.83
CA LEU A 222 -3.82 1.87 -14.29
C LEU A 222 -3.98 2.28 -12.82
N MET A 223 -2.91 2.28 -12.02
CA MET A 223 -2.96 2.86 -10.68
C MET A 223 -3.34 4.33 -10.72
N SER A 224 -2.74 5.11 -11.64
CA SER A 224 -3.08 6.52 -11.83
C SER A 224 -4.50 6.73 -12.37
N VAL A 225 -4.92 5.92 -13.34
CA VAL A 225 -6.31 5.93 -13.88
C VAL A 225 -7.31 5.65 -12.77
N SER A 226 -7.07 4.61 -11.96
CA SER A 226 -7.94 4.27 -10.84
C SER A 226 -8.01 5.41 -9.83
N ALA A 227 -6.89 6.04 -9.48
CA ALA A 227 -6.84 7.17 -8.56
C ALA A 227 -7.67 8.36 -9.09
N ILE A 228 -7.49 8.73 -10.37
CA ILE A 228 -8.22 9.83 -10.99
C ILE A 228 -9.73 9.54 -11.01
N GLN A 229 -10.15 8.38 -11.50
CA GLN A 229 -11.57 8.02 -11.58
C GLN A 229 -12.21 7.97 -10.19
N ASN A 230 -11.51 7.43 -9.21
CA ASN A 230 -12.02 7.31 -7.85
C ASN A 230 -12.18 8.68 -7.15
N GLN A 231 -11.34 9.69 -7.47
CA GLN A 231 -11.58 11.06 -6.99
C GLN A 231 -12.90 11.63 -7.53
N TYR A 232 -13.22 11.39 -8.80
CA TYR A 232 -14.54 11.76 -9.33
C TYR A 232 -15.67 11.02 -8.61
N SER A 233 -15.50 9.73 -8.37
CA SER A 233 -16.48 8.88 -7.69
C SER A 233 -16.66 9.23 -6.21
N SER A 234 -15.72 9.95 -5.59
CA SER A 234 -15.83 10.43 -4.21
C SER A 234 -16.80 11.62 -4.05
N VAL A 235 -17.15 12.29 -5.14
CA VAL A 235 -18.10 13.41 -5.15
C VAL A 235 -19.42 13.07 -5.84
N THR A 236 -19.47 11.97 -6.59
CA THR A 236 -20.69 11.50 -7.26
C THR A 236 -20.84 9.98 -7.12
N LEU A 237 -22.08 9.50 -6.85
CA LEU A 237 -22.36 8.07 -6.87
C LEU A 237 -22.41 7.57 -8.32
N GLY A 238 -21.30 7.07 -8.85
CA GLY A 238 -21.24 6.54 -10.20
C GLY A 238 -19.84 6.51 -10.80
N HIS A 239 -19.75 5.85 -11.95
CA HIS A 239 -18.54 5.80 -12.75
C HIS A 239 -18.26 7.15 -13.41
N SER A 240 -17.01 7.64 -13.33
CA SER A 240 -16.62 8.95 -13.87
C SER A 240 -16.69 9.05 -15.40
N GLN A 241 -16.59 7.91 -16.10
CA GLN A 241 -16.55 7.82 -17.57
C GLN A 241 -15.35 8.56 -18.22
N ILE A 242 -14.36 9.02 -17.44
CA ILE A 242 -13.16 9.71 -17.98
C ILE A 242 -12.33 8.74 -18.80
N TYR A 243 -12.13 7.54 -18.27
CA TYR A 243 -11.42 6.46 -18.96
C TYR A 243 -12.39 5.31 -19.22
N ARG A 244 -12.35 4.79 -20.45
CA ARG A 244 -13.20 3.65 -20.86
C ARG A 244 -12.50 2.33 -20.52
N VAL A 245 -12.44 2.01 -19.25
CA VAL A 245 -11.89 0.76 -18.71
C VAL A 245 -12.98 0.04 -17.92
N ALA A 246 -12.85 -1.26 -17.76
CA ALA A 246 -13.70 -1.98 -16.81
C ALA A 246 -13.35 -1.52 -15.39
N GLU A 247 -14.36 -1.22 -14.59
CA GLU A 247 -14.18 -0.59 -13.28
C GLU A 247 -15.13 -1.20 -12.25
N ASN A 248 -14.60 -1.46 -11.06
CA ASN A 248 -15.35 -1.75 -9.86
C ASN A 248 -15.26 -0.54 -8.93
N LEU A 249 -16.39 -0.10 -8.37
CA LEU A 249 -16.48 0.99 -7.41
C LEU A 249 -17.21 0.55 -6.15
N TYR A 250 -16.76 1.09 -5.01
CA TYR A 250 -17.38 0.85 -3.71
C TYR A 250 -17.36 2.13 -2.85
N TRP A 251 -18.42 2.34 -2.09
CA TRP A 251 -18.57 3.47 -1.17
C TRP A 251 -18.91 2.98 0.24
N SER A 252 -18.30 3.58 1.26
CA SER A 252 -18.60 3.29 2.65
C SER A 252 -18.52 4.54 3.52
N SER A 253 -19.39 4.62 4.50
CA SER A 253 -19.33 5.68 5.54
C SER A 253 -18.19 5.46 6.55
N GLN A 254 -17.61 4.27 6.58
CA GLN A 254 -16.50 3.88 7.46
C GLN A 254 -15.26 3.64 6.61
N ASP A 255 -14.12 4.14 7.10
CA ASP A 255 -12.83 3.79 6.55
C ASP A 255 -12.45 2.41 7.05
N ASN A 256 -12.44 1.46 6.14
CA ASN A 256 -12.07 0.10 6.43
C ASN A 256 -10.77 -0.19 5.73
N ASN A 257 -9.74 -0.37 6.52
CA ASN A 257 -8.46 -0.76 6.00
C ASN A 257 -8.48 -2.23 5.51
N SER A 258 -7.51 -2.56 4.70
CA SER A 258 -7.33 -3.90 4.12
C SER A 258 -7.09 -5.04 5.13
N LYS A 259 -7.19 -4.77 6.44
CA LYS A 259 -6.86 -5.78 7.48
C LYS A 259 -8.05 -6.63 7.88
N ASP A 260 -9.27 -6.16 7.60
CA ASP A 260 -10.47 -6.94 7.88
C ASP A 260 -10.53 -8.14 6.92
N PHE A 261 -10.90 -9.30 7.43
CA PHE A 261 -10.94 -10.56 6.69
C PHE A 261 -9.57 -11.16 6.34
N LEU A 262 -8.50 -10.75 7.00
CA LEU A 262 -7.21 -11.40 6.86
C LEU A 262 -7.08 -12.59 7.84
N ASP A 263 -6.46 -13.65 7.34
CA ASP A 263 -6.01 -14.74 8.18
C ASP A 263 -4.81 -14.30 9.05
N LYS A 264 -4.37 -15.18 9.95
CA LYS A 264 -3.22 -14.95 10.83
C LYS A 264 -1.89 -14.67 10.08
N ASN A 265 -1.82 -14.97 8.79
CA ASN A 265 -0.66 -14.78 7.93
C ASN A 265 -0.78 -13.46 7.10
N GLY A 266 -1.86 -12.70 7.28
CA GLY A 266 -2.13 -11.49 6.53
C GLY A 266 -2.59 -11.75 5.09
N ASN A 267 -3.19 -12.92 4.82
CA ASN A 267 -3.84 -13.22 3.56
C ASN A 267 -5.36 -13.11 3.72
N LEU A 268 -6.06 -12.79 2.63
CA LEU A 268 -7.51 -12.79 2.62
C LEU A 268 -8.05 -14.20 2.97
N ASP A 269 -8.88 -14.30 3.99
CA ASP A 269 -9.56 -15.56 4.34
C ASP A 269 -10.75 -15.77 3.40
N VAL A 270 -10.45 -16.30 2.21
CA VAL A 270 -11.44 -16.51 1.15
C VAL A 270 -12.52 -17.52 1.55
N ASP A 271 -12.16 -18.53 2.31
CA ASP A 271 -13.12 -19.54 2.79
C ASP A 271 -14.08 -18.95 3.83
N TYR A 272 -13.58 -18.10 4.70
CA TYR A 272 -14.41 -17.38 5.67
C TYR A 272 -15.39 -16.45 4.96
N LEU A 273 -14.92 -15.68 3.98
CA LEU A 273 -15.76 -14.76 3.20
C LEU A 273 -16.83 -15.51 2.39
N ASP A 274 -16.50 -16.64 1.75
CA ASP A 274 -17.49 -17.42 1.00
C ASP A 274 -18.59 -17.97 1.93
N ARG A 275 -18.22 -18.46 3.12
CA ARG A 275 -19.19 -18.87 4.14
C ARG A 275 -20.07 -17.70 4.61
N LEU A 276 -19.48 -16.53 4.87
CA LEU A 276 -20.23 -15.34 5.25
C LEU A 276 -21.25 -14.93 4.20
N GLY A 277 -20.89 -14.96 2.94
CA GLY A 277 -21.80 -14.57 1.85
C GLY A 277 -22.99 -15.50 1.68
N ARG A 278 -22.88 -16.74 2.16
CA ARG A 278 -23.95 -17.76 2.11
C ARG A 278 -24.81 -17.79 3.37
N ASP A 279 -24.40 -17.12 4.45
CA ASP A 279 -25.16 -17.07 5.69
C ASP A 279 -26.25 -15.98 5.60
N GLN A 280 -27.50 -16.44 5.46
CA GLN A 280 -28.66 -15.56 5.34
C GLN A 280 -29.04 -14.85 6.66
N ASN A 281 -28.45 -15.25 7.78
CA ASN A 281 -28.75 -14.66 9.10
C ASN A 281 -27.79 -13.51 9.46
N LEU A 282 -26.75 -13.28 8.67
CA LEU A 282 -25.81 -12.19 8.91
C LEU A 282 -26.37 -10.87 8.40
N ASP A 283 -26.32 -9.86 9.25
CA ASP A 283 -26.63 -8.50 8.86
C ASP A 283 -25.64 -8.02 7.78
N ALA A 284 -26.08 -8.20 6.56
CA ALA A 284 -25.33 -7.83 5.37
C ALA A 284 -24.85 -6.37 5.41
N PHE A 285 -25.48 -5.51 6.20
CA PHE A 285 -25.15 -4.10 6.29
C PHE A 285 -23.91 -3.85 7.15
N SER A 286 -23.69 -4.62 8.20
CA SER A 286 -22.50 -4.49 9.07
C SER A 286 -21.23 -5.01 8.37
N ILE A 287 -21.36 -6.05 7.55
CA ILE A 287 -20.24 -6.67 6.84
C ILE A 287 -19.93 -5.94 5.53
N GLN A 288 -20.93 -5.42 4.82
CA GLN A 288 -20.73 -4.60 3.61
C GLN A 288 -19.87 -3.37 3.82
N ARG A 289 -19.77 -2.91 5.08
CA ARG A 289 -19.01 -1.72 5.43
C ARG A 289 -17.51 -1.98 5.60
N GLN A 290 -17.04 -3.22 5.45
CA GLN A 290 -15.72 -3.58 5.93
C GLN A 290 -14.71 -3.95 4.84
N ASN A 291 -15.14 -4.40 3.65
CA ASN A 291 -14.23 -4.71 2.56
C ASN A 291 -14.97 -4.69 1.21
N PRO A 292 -14.48 -3.99 0.18
CA PRO A 292 -15.15 -3.91 -1.12
C PRO A 292 -15.32 -5.29 -1.77
N PHE A 293 -14.40 -6.24 -1.55
CA PHE A 293 -14.49 -7.59 -2.12
C PHE A 293 -15.63 -8.43 -1.55
N TYR A 294 -16.11 -8.13 -0.34
CA TYR A 294 -17.33 -8.77 0.13
C TYR A 294 -18.52 -8.42 -0.78
N GLY A 295 -18.67 -7.14 -1.15
CA GLY A 295 -19.69 -6.69 -2.10
C GLY A 295 -19.44 -7.19 -3.52
N TRP A 296 -18.26 -6.87 -4.05
CA TRP A 296 -17.90 -7.13 -5.45
C TRP A 296 -17.77 -8.61 -5.81
N TRP A 297 -17.31 -9.43 -4.86
CA TRP A 297 -17.11 -10.85 -5.11
C TRP A 297 -18.23 -11.68 -4.52
N ILE A 298 -18.31 -11.76 -3.17
CA ILE A 298 -19.17 -12.76 -2.52
C ILE A 298 -20.66 -12.51 -2.74
N LYS A 299 -21.13 -11.28 -2.51
CA LYS A 299 -22.56 -10.98 -2.68
C LYS A 299 -23.02 -11.14 -4.12
N GLU A 300 -22.25 -10.64 -5.06
CA GLU A 300 -22.59 -10.73 -6.46
C GLU A 300 -22.46 -12.16 -6.99
N LYS A 301 -21.47 -12.93 -6.54
CA LYS A 301 -21.36 -14.36 -6.86
C LYS A 301 -22.59 -15.13 -6.38
N VAL A 302 -22.97 -14.98 -5.09
CA VAL A 302 -24.13 -15.66 -4.54
C VAL A 302 -25.42 -15.24 -5.28
N LYS A 303 -25.57 -13.94 -5.57
CA LYS A 303 -26.70 -13.46 -6.34
C LYS A 303 -26.75 -14.06 -7.74
N TYR A 304 -25.62 -14.11 -8.44
CA TYR A 304 -25.50 -14.76 -9.74
C TYR A 304 -25.81 -16.25 -9.71
N GLU A 305 -25.35 -16.97 -8.69
CA GLU A 305 -25.66 -18.38 -8.49
C GLU A 305 -27.16 -18.63 -8.39
N GLN A 306 -27.91 -17.69 -7.79
CA GLN A 306 -29.36 -17.76 -7.60
C GLN A 306 -30.15 -17.34 -8.85
N THR A 307 -29.76 -16.21 -9.48
CA THR A 307 -30.55 -15.57 -10.56
C THR A 307 -30.10 -15.98 -11.95
N LYS A 308 -28.84 -16.36 -12.11
CA LYS A 308 -28.13 -16.55 -13.38
C LYS A 308 -28.10 -15.28 -14.26
N ASP A 309 -28.44 -14.12 -13.69
CA ASP A 309 -28.38 -12.83 -14.39
C ASP A 309 -26.99 -12.18 -14.19
N LYS A 310 -26.26 -12.01 -15.28
CA LYS A 310 -24.93 -11.37 -15.27
C LYS A 310 -25.00 -9.87 -14.97
N ASN A 311 -26.12 -9.22 -15.23
CA ASN A 311 -26.28 -7.79 -14.98
C ASN A 311 -26.25 -7.48 -13.47
N ASP A 312 -26.57 -8.45 -12.64
CA ASP A 312 -26.56 -8.36 -11.19
C ASP A 312 -25.20 -8.65 -10.54
N ALA A 313 -24.17 -8.94 -11.35
CA ALA A 313 -22.88 -9.42 -10.90
C ALA A 313 -21.69 -8.82 -11.68
N GLY A 314 -21.80 -7.56 -12.08
CA GLY A 314 -20.81 -6.89 -12.92
C GLY A 314 -19.43 -6.83 -12.30
N HIS A 315 -19.33 -6.51 -11.00
CA HIS A 315 -18.07 -6.45 -10.28
C HIS A 315 -17.44 -7.85 -10.14
N TYR A 316 -18.25 -8.86 -9.82
CA TYR A 316 -17.78 -10.26 -9.77
C TYR A 316 -17.17 -10.67 -11.11
N PHE A 317 -17.88 -10.42 -12.21
CA PHE A 317 -17.38 -10.79 -13.54
C PHE A 317 -16.12 -10.02 -13.94
N ASN A 318 -15.95 -8.78 -13.52
CA ASN A 318 -14.69 -8.07 -13.71
C ASN A 318 -13.54 -8.77 -12.97
N ILE A 319 -13.75 -9.18 -11.72
CA ILE A 319 -12.71 -9.86 -10.91
C ILE A 319 -12.30 -11.20 -11.56
N VAL A 320 -13.27 -12.00 -12.02
CA VAL A 320 -13.01 -13.35 -12.55
C VAL A 320 -12.83 -13.42 -14.06
N ASN A 321 -12.77 -12.29 -14.75
CA ASN A 321 -12.55 -12.25 -16.19
C ASN A 321 -11.15 -12.78 -16.53
N LYS A 322 -11.11 -13.87 -17.31
CA LYS A 322 -9.86 -14.52 -17.73
C LYS A 322 -9.04 -13.71 -18.73
N ASN A 323 -9.69 -12.79 -19.44
CA ASN A 323 -9.02 -11.94 -20.42
C ASN A 323 -8.27 -10.77 -19.74
N TYR A 324 -8.68 -10.35 -18.55
CA TYR A 324 -7.99 -9.28 -17.86
C TYR A 324 -6.66 -9.77 -17.31
N THR A 325 -5.59 -9.04 -17.66
CA THR A 325 -4.22 -9.35 -17.28
C THR A 325 -3.57 -8.26 -16.46
N LEU A 326 -4.09 -7.02 -16.52
CA LEU A 326 -3.57 -5.86 -15.83
C LEU A 326 -4.65 -5.20 -14.98
N THR A 327 -4.22 -4.57 -13.89
CA THR A 327 -5.10 -3.83 -12.98
C THR A 327 -4.39 -2.65 -12.33
N GLY A 328 -5.20 -1.66 -11.94
CA GLY A 328 -4.87 -0.63 -10.97
C GLY A 328 -5.94 -0.58 -9.89
N PHE A 329 -5.57 -0.09 -8.73
CA PHE A 329 -6.47 0.05 -7.57
C PHE A 329 -6.22 1.40 -6.89
N SER A 330 -7.26 1.95 -6.27
CA SER A 330 -7.17 3.14 -5.44
C SER A 330 -8.15 3.07 -4.28
N HIS A 331 -7.74 3.61 -3.15
CA HIS A 331 -8.58 3.80 -1.98
C HIS A 331 -8.50 5.27 -1.56
N ASN A 332 -9.63 5.94 -1.55
CA ASN A 332 -9.73 7.30 -1.04
C ASN A 332 -10.04 7.27 0.45
N ASN A 333 -9.04 7.58 1.26
CA ASN A 333 -9.12 7.65 2.71
C ASN A 333 -9.70 8.98 3.23
N GLN A 334 -10.18 9.85 2.34
CA GLN A 334 -10.81 11.12 2.68
C GLN A 334 -12.26 11.14 2.23
N LYS A 335 -13.09 11.84 2.99
CA LYS A 335 -14.49 12.05 2.67
C LYS A 335 -14.65 13.38 1.95
N HIS A 336 -15.33 13.34 0.81
CA HIS A 336 -15.68 14.51 0.01
C HIS A 336 -17.19 14.73 0.02
N ASP A 337 -17.78 15.29 -1.02
CA ASP A 337 -19.19 15.73 -1.08
C ASP A 337 -20.20 14.64 -0.67
N LEU A 338 -19.88 13.38 -0.94
CA LEU A 338 -20.71 12.25 -0.53
C LEU A 338 -20.57 11.86 0.95
N ASN A 339 -19.60 12.43 1.66
CA ASN A 339 -19.25 12.05 3.03
C ASN A 339 -18.98 10.53 3.20
N MET A 340 -18.39 9.92 2.16
CA MET A 340 -18.04 8.49 2.10
C MET A 340 -16.59 8.31 1.68
N TYR A 341 -15.97 7.23 2.15
CA TYR A 341 -14.74 6.69 1.60
C TYR A 341 -15.06 5.91 0.32
N THR A 342 -14.11 5.85 -0.61
CA THR A 342 -14.33 5.20 -1.90
C THR A 342 -13.17 4.30 -2.29
N TRP A 343 -13.49 3.20 -2.93
CA TRP A 343 -12.54 2.25 -3.50
C TRP A 343 -12.83 2.09 -4.98
N GLY A 344 -11.78 2.09 -5.78
CA GLY A 344 -11.87 1.86 -7.22
C GLY A 344 -10.85 0.83 -7.67
N GLN A 345 -11.26 -0.07 -8.55
CA GLN A 345 -10.38 -1.00 -9.23
C GLN A 345 -10.68 -1.00 -10.72
N VAL A 346 -9.66 -0.85 -11.54
CA VAL A 346 -9.76 -0.87 -13.00
C VAL A 346 -9.04 -2.07 -13.59
N PHE A 347 -9.52 -2.57 -14.72
CA PHE A 347 -9.06 -3.80 -15.34
C PHE A 347 -8.91 -3.62 -16.86
N THR A 348 -7.97 -4.37 -17.46
CA THR A 348 -7.77 -4.41 -18.92
C THR A 348 -7.11 -5.68 -19.43
N GLU A 349 -7.25 -5.91 -20.75
CA GLU A 349 -6.78 -7.08 -21.51
C GLU A 349 -5.40 -6.86 -22.12
N GLY A 350 -4.37 -6.43 -21.44
CA GLY A 350 -3.04 -6.35 -22.03
C GLY A 350 -2.35 -4.99 -21.93
N LEU A 351 -1.21 -4.82 -22.59
CA LEU A 351 -0.38 -3.64 -22.52
C LEU A 351 -1.09 -2.40 -23.07
N ILE A 352 -1.44 -1.51 -22.19
CA ILE A 352 -2.13 -0.26 -22.50
C ILE A 352 -1.19 0.76 -23.13
N ALA A 353 0.10 0.68 -22.85
CA ALA A 353 1.11 1.66 -23.23
C ALA A 353 1.11 2.04 -24.73
N ASN A 354 0.61 1.18 -25.60
CA ASN A 354 0.53 1.44 -27.03
C ASN A 354 -0.86 1.91 -27.52
N LYS A 355 -1.86 2.01 -26.63
CA LYS A 355 -3.25 2.30 -27.00
C LYS A 355 -3.84 3.55 -26.35
N LEU A 356 -3.06 4.23 -25.52
CA LEU A 356 -3.51 5.43 -24.82
C LEU A 356 -2.88 6.67 -25.46
N ASP A 357 -3.28 6.92 -26.67
CA ASP A 357 -2.95 8.15 -27.42
C ASP A 357 -3.78 9.37 -26.98
N GLY A 358 -4.45 9.31 -25.85
CA GLY A 358 -5.35 10.36 -25.38
C GLY A 358 -6.72 10.38 -26.05
N SER A 359 -7.00 9.46 -26.98
CA SER A 359 -8.31 9.35 -27.64
C SER A 359 -9.36 8.59 -26.81
N GLY A 360 -8.98 8.08 -25.64
CA GLY A 360 -9.87 7.31 -24.76
C GLY A 360 -10.33 5.97 -25.33
N GLN A 361 -9.65 5.47 -26.36
CA GLN A 361 -9.87 4.13 -26.89
C GLN A 361 -8.80 3.17 -26.37
N VAL A 362 -9.21 2.26 -25.50
CA VAL A 362 -8.47 1.04 -25.16
C VAL A 362 -8.87 -0.04 -26.16
#